data_8c3c4594f0878e6860c84c0d875b70e3
#
_entry.id   8c3c4594f0878e6860c84c0d875b70e3
#
_cell.length_a   1.000
_cell.length_b   1.000
_cell.length_c   1.000
_cell.angle_alpha   90.00
_cell.angle_beta   90.00
_cell.angle_gamma   90.00
#
_symmetry.space_group_name_H-M   'P 1'
#
loop_
_entity.id
_entity.type
_entity.pdbx_description
1 polymer ?
#
loop_
_entity_poly.entity_id
_entity_poly.type
_entity_poly.pdbx_seq_one_letter_code
_entity_poly.pdbx_strand_id
1 'polypeptide(L)'
;MEMELIPRHFPNVGVVEGKLPEDTVDGLWKLIEESKKQPEDMKPELAGNISSSIRLNGNSPLIEDFVKNVIPIYIDQTIKSYGPPWRVTMKEGQGWNLESLWVNFQRKHEFNPPHDHSG
;
A
#
# COMPACT_ATOMS: atom_id res chain seq x y z
N MET A 1 -16.47 0.84 -3.31
CA MET A 1 -15.77 1.25 -2.06
C MET A 1 -15.77 2.77 -1.99
N GLU A 2 -16.21 3.30 -0.86
CA GLU A 2 -16.08 4.73 -0.58
C GLU A 2 -15.08 4.92 0.57
N MET A 3 -14.15 5.85 0.38
CA MET A 3 -13.17 6.23 1.39
C MET A 3 -12.98 7.73 1.41
N GLU A 4 -12.85 8.29 2.59
CA GLU A 4 -12.37 9.65 2.79
C GLU A 4 -10.85 9.58 3.03
N LEU A 5 -10.09 10.33 2.25
CA LEU A 5 -8.64 10.47 2.41
C LEU A 5 -8.32 11.85 2.94
N ILE A 6 -7.59 11.88 4.04
CA ILE A 6 -7.25 13.13 4.75
C ILE A 6 -5.76 13.42 4.52
N PRO A 7 -5.41 14.54 3.88
CA PRO A 7 -4.01 14.94 3.75
C PRO A 7 -3.43 15.39 5.09
N ARG A 8 -2.21 14.95 5.36
CA ARG A 8 -1.44 15.38 6.53
C ARG A 8 -0.17 16.07 6.05
N HIS A 9 0.09 17.26 6.56
CA HIS A 9 1.23 18.07 6.15
C HIS A 9 2.35 17.95 7.17
N PHE A 10 3.50 17.46 6.70
CA PHE A 10 4.74 17.41 7.47
C PHE A 10 5.82 18.17 6.70
N PRO A 11 6.80 18.78 7.37
CA PRO A 11 7.93 19.38 6.67
C PRO A 11 8.65 18.34 5.80
N ASN A 12 8.77 18.59 4.52
CA ASN A 12 9.47 17.76 3.53
C ASN A 12 8.87 16.37 3.25
N VAL A 13 7.76 16.00 3.91
CA VAL A 13 7.10 14.70 3.68
C VAL A 13 5.59 14.89 3.61
N GLY A 14 5.01 14.37 2.54
CA GLY A 14 3.57 14.36 2.36
C GLY A 14 2.96 13.02 2.76
N VAL A 15 1.83 13.07 3.46
CA VAL A 15 1.08 11.88 3.87
C VAL A 15 -0.40 12.11 3.60
N VAL A 16 -1.06 11.09 3.08
CA VAL A 16 -2.51 11.05 2.96
C VAL A 16 -3.02 9.88 3.80
N GLU A 17 -4.00 10.15 4.64
CA GLU A 17 -4.52 9.20 5.61
C GLU A 17 -5.99 8.93 5.36
N GLY A 18 -6.40 7.68 5.50
CA GLY A 18 -7.80 7.30 5.36
C GLY A 18 -8.12 6.05 6.18
N LYS A 19 -9.39 5.88 6.49
CA LYS A 19 -9.89 4.71 7.19
C LYS A 19 -10.49 3.74 6.18
N LEU A 20 -10.06 2.48 6.22
CA LEU A 20 -10.64 1.43 5.39
C LEU A 20 -12.04 1.07 5.88
N PRO A 21 -12.99 0.81 4.97
CA PRO A 21 -14.26 0.20 5.33
C PRO A 21 -14.07 -1.16 6.02
N GLU A 22 -14.98 -1.53 6.92
CA GLU A 22 -14.88 -2.79 7.68
C GLU A 22 -14.85 -4.01 6.77
N ASP A 23 -15.67 -4.03 5.73
CA ASP A 23 -15.70 -5.13 4.76
C ASP A 23 -14.39 -5.28 4.01
N THR A 24 -13.71 -4.18 3.73
CA THR A 24 -12.37 -4.20 3.12
C THR A 24 -11.34 -4.79 4.08
N VAL A 25 -11.38 -4.41 5.35
CA VAL A 25 -10.50 -4.98 6.39
C VAL A 25 -10.73 -6.48 6.52
N ASP A 26 -11.98 -6.91 6.58
CA ASP A 26 -12.33 -8.33 6.65
C ASP A 26 -11.83 -9.10 5.42
N GLY A 27 -11.97 -8.52 4.25
CA GLY A 27 -11.46 -9.09 3.00
C GLY A 27 -9.95 -9.23 2.99
N LEU A 28 -9.22 -8.24 3.53
CA LEU A 28 -7.76 -8.32 3.67
C LEU A 28 -7.35 -9.44 4.62
N TRP A 29 -8.03 -9.61 5.75
CA TRP A 29 -7.77 -10.73 6.66
C TRP A 29 -7.97 -12.09 5.99
N LYS A 30 -9.03 -12.24 5.20
CA LYS A 30 -9.26 -13.47 4.42
C LYS A 30 -8.14 -13.72 3.41
N LEU A 31 -7.70 -12.68 2.73
CA LEU A 31 -6.58 -12.77 1.78
C LEU A 31 -5.28 -13.21 2.47
N ILE A 32 -5.01 -12.69 3.65
CA ILE A 32 -3.86 -13.09 4.47
C ILE A 32 -3.95 -14.57 4.84
N GLU A 33 -5.11 -15.03 5.34
CA GLU A 33 -5.30 -16.43 5.71
C GLU A 33 -5.17 -17.38 4.53
N GLU A 34 -5.67 -17.01 3.38
CA GLU A 34 -5.47 -17.79 2.14
C GLU A 34 -4.00 -17.86 1.73
N SER A 35 -3.29 -16.74 1.83
CA SER A 35 -1.87 -16.66 1.46
C SER A 35 -0.97 -17.50 2.38
N LYS A 36 -1.37 -17.72 3.63
CA LYS A 36 -0.66 -18.60 4.57
C LYS A 36 -0.64 -20.07 4.15
N LYS A 37 -1.59 -20.50 3.32
CA LYS A 37 -1.69 -21.88 2.86
C LYS A 37 -0.55 -22.26 1.90
N GLN A 38 -0.07 -21.30 1.12
CA GLN A 38 1.07 -21.45 0.21
C GLN A 38 1.93 -20.18 0.26
N PRO A 39 2.68 -19.97 1.35
CA PRO A 39 3.39 -18.72 1.57
C PRO A 39 4.55 -18.55 0.61
N GLU A 40 4.64 -17.37 0.02
CA GLU A 40 5.83 -16.88 -0.68
C GLU A 40 6.52 -15.88 0.24
N ASP A 41 7.73 -16.22 0.69
CA ASP A 41 8.48 -15.42 1.65
C ASP A 41 9.08 -14.18 0.98
N MET A 42 8.71 -13.00 1.47
CA MET A 42 9.22 -11.71 1.01
C MET A 42 10.35 -11.16 1.89
N LYS A 43 10.67 -11.84 2.98
CA LYS A 43 11.66 -11.39 3.96
C LYS A 43 13.03 -11.07 3.35
N PRO A 44 13.56 -11.87 2.38
CA PRO A 44 14.85 -11.55 1.77
C PRO A 44 14.89 -10.21 1.01
N GLU A 45 13.75 -9.71 0.58
CA GLU A 45 13.64 -8.45 -0.17
C GLU A 45 13.44 -7.23 0.72
N LEU A 46 13.30 -7.43 2.03
CA LEU A 46 12.98 -6.39 2.99
C LEU A 46 14.16 -6.03 3.88
N ALA A 47 14.30 -4.75 4.18
CA ALA A 47 15.18 -4.28 5.23
C ALA A 47 14.47 -4.42 6.58
N GLY A 48 15.16 -4.95 7.59
CA GLY A 48 14.62 -4.99 8.93
C GLY A 48 14.63 -6.35 9.58
N ASN A 49 14.25 -6.36 10.85
CA ASN A 49 14.16 -7.54 11.69
C ASN A 49 12.70 -7.85 11.96
N ILE A 50 12.12 -8.73 11.16
CA ILE A 50 10.72 -9.13 11.25
C ILE A 50 10.58 -10.65 11.27
N SER A 51 9.55 -11.18 11.93
CA SER A 51 9.35 -12.63 12.09
C SER A 51 9.08 -13.30 10.77
N SER A 52 8.18 -12.75 9.96
CA SER A 52 7.89 -13.29 8.64
C SER A 52 7.26 -12.24 7.75
N SER A 53 7.34 -12.48 6.45
CA SER A 53 6.72 -11.65 5.45
C SER A 53 6.22 -12.55 4.32
N ILE A 54 4.98 -12.38 3.94
CA ILE A 54 4.31 -13.26 2.97
C ILE A 54 3.71 -12.41 1.86
N ARG A 55 3.97 -12.80 0.60
CA ARG A 55 3.34 -12.17 -0.55
C ARG A 55 1.84 -12.45 -0.57
N LEU A 56 1.05 -11.43 -0.82
CA LEU A 56 -0.39 -11.54 -1.02
C LEU A 56 -0.74 -11.56 -2.51
N ASN A 57 -1.87 -12.17 -2.84
CA ASN A 57 -2.37 -12.19 -4.21
C ASN A 57 -2.92 -10.81 -4.59
N GLY A 58 -2.15 -10.06 -5.37
CA GLY A 58 -2.53 -8.74 -5.88
C GLY A 58 -3.61 -8.77 -6.96
N ASN A 59 -3.94 -9.94 -7.52
CA ASN A 59 -4.97 -10.10 -8.55
C ASN A 59 -6.36 -10.36 -7.96
N SER A 60 -6.51 -10.28 -6.64
CA SER A 60 -7.83 -10.43 -6.03
C SER A 60 -8.74 -9.25 -6.40
N PRO A 61 -10.07 -9.47 -6.56
CA PRO A 61 -11.00 -8.39 -6.85
C PRO A 61 -10.98 -7.26 -5.80
N LEU A 62 -10.71 -7.59 -4.54
CA LEU A 62 -10.58 -6.61 -3.46
C LEU A 62 -9.42 -5.63 -3.72
N ILE A 63 -8.27 -6.15 -4.13
CA ILE A 63 -7.08 -5.33 -4.39
C ILE A 63 -7.26 -4.54 -5.68
N GLU A 64 -7.83 -5.13 -6.70
CA GLU A 64 -8.15 -4.42 -7.95
C GLU A 64 -9.10 -3.24 -7.70
N ASP A 65 -10.12 -3.45 -6.89
CA ASP A 65 -11.06 -2.39 -6.50
C ASP A 65 -10.35 -1.27 -5.73
N PHE A 66 -9.48 -1.62 -4.78
CA PHE A 66 -8.69 -0.65 -4.04
C PHE A 66 -7.82 0.20 -4.96
N VAL A 67 -7.04 -0.43 -5.83
CA VAL A 67 -6.15 0.28 -6.77
C VAL A 67 -6.95 1.19 -7.69
N LYS A 68 -8.06 0.69 -8.23
CA LYS A 68 -8.88 1.44 -9.17
C LYS A 68 -9.57 2.66 -8.54
N ASN A 69 -10.01 2.54 -7.31
CA ASN A 69 -10.84 3.58 -6.67
C ASN A 69 -10.05 4.49 -5.73
N VAL A 70 -9.00 4.00 -5.09
CA VAL A 70 -8.25 4.76 -4.08
C VAL A 70 -7.05 5.50 -4.67
N ILE A 71 -6.31 4.88 -5.56
CA ILE A 71 -5.09 5.49 -6.13
C ILE A 71 -5.36 6.81 -6.87
N PRO A 72 -6.41 6.94 -7.71
CA PRO A 72 -6.72 8.23 -8.31
C PRO A 72 -7.02 9.33 -7.31
N ILE A 73 -7.71 9.01 -6.21
CA ILE A 73 -8.00 9.96 -5.13
C ILE A 73 -6.70 10.38 -4.43
N TYR A 74 -5.82 9.42 -4.14
CA TYR A 74 -4.50 9.69 -3.56
C TYR A 74 -3.69 10.67 -4.42
N ILE A 75 -3.64 10.44 -5.71
CA ILE A 75 -2.89 11.29 -6.64
C ILE A 75 -3.48 12.70 -6.68
N ASP A 76 -4.80 12.81 -6.80
CA ASP A 76 -5.49 14.09 -6.81
C ASP A 76 -5.24 14.89 -5.53
N GLN A 77 -5.35 14.26 -4.37
CA GLN A 77 -5.08 14.88 -3.08
C GLN A 77 -3.61 15.31 -2.95
N THR A 78 -2.69 14.49 -3.43
CA THR A 78 -1.26 14.81 -3.38
C THR A 78 -0.95 16.04 -4.24
N ILE A 79 -1.49 16.11 -5.45
CA ILE A 79 -1.31 17.25 -6.34
C ILE A 79 -1.90 18.53 -5.73
N LYS A 80 -3.11 18.47 -5.18
CA LYS A 80 -3.78 19.62 -4.55
C LYS A 80 -3.06 20.11 -3.31
N SER A 81 -2.55 19.20 -2.49
CA SER A 81 -1.96 19.53 -1.19
C SER A 81 -0.52 19.98 -1.28
N TYR A 82 0.25 19.41 -2.18
CA TYR A 82 1.70 19.63 -2.26
C TYR A 82 2.13 20.32 -3.56
N GLY A 83 1.28 20.29 -4.60
CA GLY A 83 1.57 20.90 -5.90
C GLY A 83 2.80 20.30 -6.60
N PRO A 84 3.29 20.96 -7.67
CA PRO A 84 4.58 20.58 -8.23
C PRO A 84 5.70 20.86 -7.19
N PRO A 85 6.68 20.01 -7.01
CA PRO A 85 7.11 18.85 -7.78
C PRO A 85 6.46 17.51 -7.43
N TRP A 86 5.46 17.49 -6.58
CA TRP A 86 4.80 16.27 -6.10
C TRP A 86 3.81 15.67 -7.11
N ARG A 87 3.78 16.19 -8.30
CA ARG A 87 2.90 15.66 -9.34
C ARG A 87 3.41 14.32 -9.85
N VAL A 88 2.48 13.42 -10.07
CA VAL A 88 2.71 12.19 -10.80
C VAL A 88 2.20 12.39 -12.22
N THR A 89 3.05 12.08 -13.21
CA THR A 89 2.67 12.15 -14.61
C THR A 89 2.49 10.75 -15.18
N MET A 90 1.39 10.55 -15.90
CA MET A 90 1.18 9.33 -16.67
C MET A 90 1.18 9.65 -18.15
N LYS A 91 1.72 8.74 -18.95
CA LYS A 91 1.60 8.81 -20.40
C LYS A 91 0.18 8.43 -20.80
N GLU A 92 -0.31 9.00 -21.89
CA GLU A 92 -1.61 8.65 -22.44
C GLU A 92 -1.72 7.14 -22.67
N GLY A 93 -2.86 6.56 -22.28
CA GLY A 93 -3.11 5.13 -22.38
C GLY A 93 -2.49 4.26 -21.28
N GLN A 94 -1.73 4.84 -20.36
CA GLN A 94 -1.17 4.12 -19.21
C GLN A 94 -2.10 4.19 -18.01
N GLY A 95 -2.14 3.09 -17.25
CA GLY A 95 -2.84 3.00 -15.98
C GLY A 95 -1.88 2.72 -14.83
N TRP A 96 -2.44 2.56 -13.64
CA TRP A 96 -1.71 2.17 -12.45
C TRP A 96 -1.74 0.67 -12.28
N ASN A 97 -0.58 0.08 -12.05
CA ASN A 97 -0.43 -1.34 -11.79
C ASN A 97 0.15 -1.57 -10.40
N LEU A 98 -0.36 -2.57 -9.71
CA LEU A 98 0.24 -3.04 -8.48
C LEU A 98 1.48 -3.86 -8.82
N GLU A 99 2.63 -3.45 -8.31
CA GLU A 99 3.88 -4.16 -8.51
C GLU A 99 4.00 -5.34 -7.57
N SER A 100 3.78 -5.10 -6.29
CA SER A 100 3.84 -6.15 -5.27
C SER A 100 2.99 -5.78 -4.06
N LEU A 101 2.54 -6.80 -3.35
CA LEU A 101 1.78 -6.67 -2.12
C LEU A 101 2.19 -7.78 -1.17
N TRP A 102 2.48 -7.43 0.07
CA TRP A 102 2.84 -8.41 1.09
C TRP A 102 2.34 -7.99 2.47
N VAL A 103 2.31 -8.91 3.40
CA VAL A 103 2.02 -8.68 4.80
C VAL A 103 3.25 -9.01 5.65
N ASN A 104 3.57 -8.14 6.59
CA ASN A 104 4.61 -8.35 7.57
C ASN A 104 4.00 -8.78 8.90
N PHE A 105 4.58 -9.80 9.51
CA PHE A 105 4.25 -10.24 10.87
C PHE A 105 5.39 -9.84 11.79
N GLN A 106 5.15 -8.86 12.64
CA GLN A 106 6.14 -8.33 13.57
C GLN A 106 5.75 -8.65 15.01
N ARG A 107 6.72 -9.12 15.76
CA ARG A 107 6.61 -9.30 17.22
C ARG A 107 7.24 -8.10 17.92
N LYS A 108 7.02 -8.02 19.24
CA LYS A 108 7.67 -7.01 20.10
C LYS A 108 9.19 -7.02 19.86
N HIS A 109 9.80 -5.85 19.77
CA HIS A 109 11.22 -5.62 19.49
C HIS A 109 11.70 -5.92 18.06
N GLU A 110 10.85 -6.37 17.18
CA GLU A 110 11.16 -6.42 15.76
C GLU A 110 10.86 -5.08 15.08
N PHE A 111 11.54 -4.77 13.99
CA PHE A 111 11.41 -3.46 13.34
C PHE A 111 11.80 -3.48 11.87
N ASN A 112 11.26 -2.52 11.14
CA ASN A 112 11.78 -2.10 9.84
C ASN A 112 12.51 -0.77 10.03
N PRO A 113 13.81 -0.68 9.73
CA PRO A 113 14.50 0.60 9.78
C PRO A 113 14.00 1.55 8.70
N PRO A 114 14.23 2.86 8.84
CA PRO A 114 14.00 3.79 7.75
C PRO A 114 14.75 3.33 6.49
N HIS A 115 14.05 3.32 5.37
CA HIS A 115 14.61 2.89 4.09
C HIS A 115 13.88 3.60 2.95
N ASP A 116 14.42 3.51 1.74
CA ASP A 116 13.79 4.04 0.55
C ASP A 116 13.50 2.93 -0.47
N HIS A 117 12.70 3.29 -1.45
CA HIS A 117 12.37 2.45 -2.59
C HIS A 117 12.86 3.16 -3.85
N SER A 118 14.18 3.20 -3.99
CA SER A 118 14.82 3.78 -5.16
C SER A 118 14.97 2.76 -6.28
N GLY A 119 14.51 3.09 -7.45
CA GLY A 119 14.72 2.17 -8.56
C GLY A 119 13.86 2.41 -9.73
#